data_dd1939093bbc612422af78bca815d6ec
#
_entry.id   dd1939093bbc612422af78bca815d6ec
#
_cell.length_a   1.000
_cell.length_b   1.000
_cell.length_c   1.000
_cell.angle_alpha   90.00
_cell.angle_beta   90.00
_cell.angle_gamma   90.00
#
_symmetry.space_group_name_H-M   'P 1'
#
loop_
_entity.id
_entity.type
_entity.pdbx_description
1 polymer ?
#
loop_
_entity_poly.entity_id
_entity_poly.type
_entity_poly.pdbx_seq_one_letter_code
_entity_poly.pdbx_strand_id
1 'polypeptide(L)'
;EIIGAEDLVAKRAVNESVAKKILSAAKHWEDKAKATGEDIRKINPIPANMAAGISSLEEKSLGAIAKSGTSPIQDVLKYAEMPKGSGLYFVDSWMSSLSLPLCLTACGATIMLYQMGGGKIAQHPMMPSINPTVVSPFLYLTGNAIAYSRAPDNFDFDASPIMTEGASIPEMGTKLLEHLSAIASGTMTKMETLNYAEQLELYMEGPVL
;
A
#
# COMPACT_ATOMS: atom_id res chain seq x y z
N GLU A 1 2.38 -8.35 2.18
CA GLU A 1 3.01 -7.81 0.97
C GLU A 1 4.55 -8.01 0.89
N ILE A 2 5.19 -8.53 1.95
CA ILE A 2 6.64 -8.81 1.93
C ILE A 2 6.97 -10.30 2.09
N ILE A 3 5.97 -11.14 2.37
CA ILE A 3 6.15 -12.58 2.61
C ILE A 3 6.78 -13.23 1.39
N GLY A 4 7.85 -14.01 1.61
CA GLY A 4 8.67 -14.64 0.57
C GLY A 4 9.83 -13.79 0.06
N ALA A 5 9.91 -12.50 0.46
CA ALA A 5 11.01 -11.59 0.16
C ALA A 5 11.37 -10.67 1.36
N GLU A 6 10.92 -11.06 2.55
CA GLU A 6 11.11 -10.31 3.81
C GLU A 6 12.59 -10.05 4.16
N ASP A 7 13.49 -10.95 3.75
CA ASP A 7 14.93 -10.78 3.94
C ASP A 7 15.48 -9.52 3.26
N LEU A 8 14.92 -9.13 2.10
CA LEU A 8 15.33 -7.92 1.40
C LEU A 8 14.91 -6.66 2.18
N VAL A 9 13.77 -6.71 2.83
CA VAL A 9 13.29 -5.62 3.70
C VAL A 9 14.13 -5.58 4.98
N ALA A 10 14.39 -6.73 5.59
CA ALA A 10 15.20 -6.86 6.81
C ALA A 10 16.65 -6.33 6.63
N LYS A 11 17.24 -6.48 5.44
CA LYS A 11 18.58 -5.92 5.12
C LYS A 11 18.62 -4.39 5.15
N ARG A 12 17.48 -3.72 5.10
CA ARG A 12 17.37 -2.26 5.18
C ARG A 12 17.14 -1.75 6.60
N ALA A 13 17.04 -2.64 7.58
CA ALA A 13 16.86 -2.25 8.97
C ALA A 13 18.11 -1.54 9.51
N VAL A 14 17.91 -0.50 10.32
CA VAL A 14 18.99 0.27 10.95
C VAL A 14 19.87 -0.55 11.91
N ASN A 15 19.34 -1.69 12.40
CA ASN A 15 20.05 -2.61 13.26
C ASN A 15 19.41 -4.01 13.25
N GLU A 16 20.10 -4.97 13.87
CA GLU A 16 19.68 -6.38 13.93
C GLU A 16 18.33 -6.58 14.66
N SER A 17 18.05 -5.78 15.69
CA SER A 17 16.79 -5.87 16.43
C SER A 17 15.59 -5.53 15.52
N VAL A 18 15.69 -4.49 14.70
CA VAL A 18 14.65 -4.11 13.74
C VAL A 18 14.54 -5.16 12.63
N ALA A 19 15.66 -5.70 12.15
CA ALA A 19 15.63 -6.79 11.17
C ALA A 19 14.87 -8.02 11.71
N LYS A 20 15.13 -8.42 12.94
CA LYS A 20 14.39 -9.53 13.59
C LYS A 20 12.89 -9.23 13.72
N LYS A 21 12.49 -7.99 14.04
CA LYS A 21 11.08 -7.61 14.09
C LYS A 21 10.40 -7.77 12.73
N ILE A 22 11.03 -7.35 11.63
CA ILE A 22 10.50 -7.49 10.26
C ILE A 22 10.27 -8.97 9.92
N LEU A 23 11.28 -9.83 10.13
CA LEU A 23 11.17 -11.26 9.87
C LEU A 23 10.08 -11.91 10.75
N SER A 24 10.00 -11.49 12.02
CA SER A 24 9.00 -11.99 12.96
C SER A 24 7.57 -11.59 12.54
N ALA A 25 7.37 -10.37 12.02
CA ALA A 25 6.09 -9.91 11.49
C ALA A 25 5.64 -10.76 10.29
N ALA A 26 6.53 -10.99 9.31
CA ALA A 26 6.22 -11.84 8.16
C ALA A 26 5.83 -13.26 8.60
N LYS A 27 6.63 -13.86 9.49
CA LYS A 27 6.37 -15.19 10.04
C LYS A 27 5.04 -15.26 10.79
N HIS A 28 4.69 -14.23 11.57
CA HIS A 28 3.42 -14.18 12.30
C HIS A 28 2.21 -14.32 11.36
N TRP A 29 2.22 -13.61 10.24
CA TRP A 29 1.11 -13.68 9.28
C TRP A 29 1.06 -15.02 8.53
N GLU A 30 2.21 -15.62 8.20
CA GLU A 30 2.25 -16.99 7.66
C GLU A 30 1.70 -18.01 8.65
N ASP A 31 2.10 -17.91 9.92
CA ASP A 31 1.64 -18.83 10.97
C ASP A 31 0.11 -18.66 11.23
N LYS A 32 -0.41 -17.43 11.17
CA LYS A 32 -1.85 -17.18 11.22
C LYS A 32 -2.60 -17.87 10.07
N ALA A 33 -2.11 -17.72 8.83
CA ALA A 33 -2.73 -18.40 7.69
C ALA A 33 -2.70 -19.93 7.86
N LYS A 34 -1.56 -20.49 8.27
CA LYS A 34 -1.42 -21.94 8.52
C LYS A 34 -2.36 -22.44 9.64
N ALA A 35 -2.61 -21.62 10.65
CA ALA A 35 -3.52 -21.97 11.75
C ALA A 35 -4.97 -22.13 11.30
N THR A 36 -5.38 -21.55 10.18
CA THR A 36 -6.69 -21.76 9.55
C THR A 36 -6.73 -23.00 8.64
N GLY A 37 -5.61 -23.71 8.49
CA GLY A 37 -5.47 -24.83 7.55
C GLY A 37 -5.10 -24.41 6.12
N GLU A 38 -4.89 -23.12 5.88
CA GLU A 38 -4.60 -22.57 4.55
C GLU A 38 -3.11 -22.22 4.39
N ASP A 39 -2.65 -22.29 3.15
CA ASP A 39 -1.32 -21.82 2.75
C ASP A 39 -1.50 -20.52 1.95
N ILE A 40 -0.92 -19.44 2.45
CA ILE A 40 -1.00 -18.13 1.81
C ILE A 40 -0.51 -18.15 0.36
N ARG A 41 0.41 -19.06 0.00
CA ARG A 41 0.93 -19.22 -1.36
C ARG A 41 -0.09 -19.83 -2.34
N LYS A 42 -1.12 -20.47 -1.82
CA LYS A 42 -2.22 -21.02 -2.66
C LYS A 42 -3.30 -20.00 -2.98
N ILE A 43 -3.44 -18.96 -2.14
CA ILE A 43 -4.47 -17.95 -2.27
C ILE A 43 -3.92 -16.60 -2.76
N ASN A 44 -2.62 -16.42 -2.77
CA ASN A 44 -1.92 -15.22 -3.20
C ASN A 44 -0.69 -15.59 -4.04
N PRO A 45 -0.53 -15.11 -5.30
CA PRO A 45 -1.31 -14.04 -5.96
C PRO A 45 -2.74 -14.46 -6.33
N ILE A 46 -3.65 -13.50 -6.30
CA ILE A 46 -5.04 -13.73 -6.73
C ILE A 46 -5.12 -13.85 -8.27
N PRO A 47 -6.21 -14.43 -8.83
CA PRO A 47 -6.35 -14.61 -10.28
C PRO A 47 -6.12 -13.34 -11.11
N ALA A 48 -6.51 -12.18 -10.61
CA ALA A 48 -6.27 -10.89 -11.27
C ALA A 48 -4.78 -10.54 -11.35
N ASN A 49 -3.99 -10.88 -10.34
CA ASN A 49 -2.55 -10.70 -10.37
C ASN A 49 -1.89 -11.64 -11.37
N MET A 50 -2.32 -12.90 -11.40
CA MET A 50 -1.82 -13.89 -12.36
C MET A 50 -2.15 -13.50 -13.81
N ALA A 51 -3.34 -12.99 -14.06
CA ALA A 51 -3.73 -12.47 -15.37
C ALA A 51 -2.92 -11.23 -15.80
N ALA A 52 -2.35 -10.50 -14.84
CA ALA A 52 -1.42 -9.39 -15.08
C ALA A 52 0.05 -9.84 -15.21
N GLY A 53 0.35 -11.15 -15.15
CA GLY A 53 1.67 -11.72 -15.36
C GLY A 53 2.46 -12.06 -14.10
N ILE A 54 1.90 -11.87 -12.91
CA ILE A 54 2.56 -12.24 -11.64
C ILE A 54 2.46 -13.76 -11.43
N SER A 55 3.60 -14.44 -11.31
CA SER A 55 3.67 -15.90 -11.26
C SER A 55 3.69 -16.48 -9.84
N SER A 56 4.17 -15.72 -8.85
CA SER A 56 4.34 -16.22 -7.49
C SER A 56 4.12 -15.13 -6.43
N LEU A 57 3.99 -15.55 -5.17
CA LEU A 57 3.91 -14.63 -4.02
C LEU A 57 5.19 -13.82 -3.87
N GLU A 58 6.34 -14.46 -4.07
CA GLU A 58 7.66 -13.84 -4.00
C GLU A 58 7.80 -12.72 -5.04
N GLU A 59 7.40 -12.97 -6.28
CA GLU A 59 7.41 -11.96 -7.35
C GLU A 59 6.48 -10.78 -7.02
N LYS A 60 5.30 -11.05 -6.48
CA LYS A 60 4.40 -9.99 -5.99
C LYS A 60 5.04 -9.16 -4.88
N SER A 61 5.70 -9.82 -3.93
CA SER A 61 6.40 -9.16 -2.83
C SER A 61 7.58 -8.31 -3.30
N LEU A 62 8.35 -8.76 -4.31
CA LEU A 62 9.40 -7.94 -4.93
C LEU A 62 8.85 -6.64 -5.51
N GLY A 63 7.69 -6.70 -6.19
CA GLY A 63 7.00 -5.52 -6.70
C GLY A 63 6.56 -4.55 -5.60
N ALA A 64 6.09 -5.08 -4.46
CA ALA A 64 5.72 -4.27 -3.30
C ALA A 64 6.95 -3.60 -2.66
N ILE A 65 8.05 -4.34 -2.51
CA ILE A 65 9.30 -3.84 -1.93
C ILE A 65 9.90 -2.72 -2.79
N ALA A 66 9.84 -2.83 -4.13
CA ALA A 66 10.35 -1.82 -5.04
C ALA A 66 9.68 -0.45 -4.84
N LYS A 67 8.42 -0.41 -4.42
CA LYS A 67 7.69 0.84 -4.15
C LYS A 67 8.16 1.56 -2.88
N SER A 68 8.83 0.87 -1.97
CA SER A 68 9.22 1.40 -0.66
C SER A 68 10.54 2.19 -0.65
N GLY A 69 11.17 2.38 -1.82
CA GLY A 69 12.43 3.09 -1.95
C GLY A 69 13.60 2.35 -1.28
N THR A 70 14.64 3.09 -0.92
CA THR A 70 15.91 2.52 -0.40
C THR A 70 16.30 3.00 0.99
N SER A 71 15.51 3.88 1.61
CA SER A 71 15.81 4.43 2.93
C SER A 71 15.88 3.34 4.01
N PRO A 72 16.77 3.49 5.02
CA PRO A 72 16.83 2.57 6.14
C PRO A 72 15.52 2.57 6.95
N ILE A 73 15.09 1.38 7.39
CA ILE A 73 13.90 1.20 8.20
C ILE A 73 14.25 1.38 9.68
N GLN A 74 13.62 2.37 10.32
CA GLN A 74 13.93 2.79 11.69
C GLN A 74 13.38 1.84 12.74
N ASP A 75 12.13 1.37 12.54
CA ASP A 75 11.51 0.38 13.42
C ASP A 75 10.30 -0.27 12.73
N VAL A 76 9.71 -1.27 13.40
CA VAL A 76 8.45 -1.91 13.05
C VAL A 76 7.39 -1.41 14.02
N LEU A 77 6.33 -0.82 13.51
CA LEU A 77 5.18 -0.36 14.27
C LEU A 77 4.08 -1.41 14.26
N LYS A 78 3.41 -1.55 15.38
CA LYS A 78 2.16 -2.32 15.47
C LYS A 78 0.98 -1.49 14.98
N TYR A 79 -0.18 -2.12 14.88
CA TYR A 79 -1.43 -1.44 14.56
C TYR A 79 -1.66 -0.25 15.51
N ALA A 80 -1.92 0.93 14.96
CA ALA A 80 -2.12 2.18 15.70
C ALA A 80 -0.94 2.66 16.56
N GLU A 81 0.26 2.12 16.38
CA GLU A 81 1.46 2.59 17.07
C GLU A 81 2.07 3.78 16.32
N MET A 82 2.28 4.89 17.00
CA MET A 82 2.88 6.08 16.39
C MET A 82 4.40 5.98 16.30
N PRO A 83 5.01 6.49 15.20
CA PRO A 83 6.47 6.55 15.07
C PRO A 83 7.09 7.46 16.14
N LYS A 84 8.25 7.09 16.65
CA LYS A 84 8.97 7.83 17.70
C LYS A 84 9.88 8.93 17.17
N GLY A 85 10.00 9.07 15.85
CA GLY A 85 10.88 10.05 15.22
C GLY A 85 10.73 10.05 13.71
N SER A 86 11.59 10.81 13.03
CA SER A 86 11.61 10.88 11.57
C SER A 86 12.26 9.64 10.95
N GLY A 87 11.83 9.28 9.74
CA GLY A 87 12.39 8.19 8.95
C GLY A 87 11.33 7.27 8.36
N LEU A 88 11.79 6.17 7.77
CA LEU A 88 10.93 5.14 7.22
C LEU A 88 10.62 4.09 8.29
N TYR A 89 9.35 3.78 8.47
CA TYR A 89 8.88 2.73 9.38
C TYR A 89 8.13 1.65 8.61
N PHE A 90 8.25 0.41 9.06
CA PHE A 90 7.43 -0.69 8.59
C PHE A 90 6.25 -0.87 9.55
N VAL A 91 5.04 -0.90 9.03
CA VAL A 91 3.84 -1.14 9.86
C VAL A 91 3.43 -2.59 9.73
N ASP A 92 3.44 -3.31 10.84
CA ASP A 92 2.97 -4.69 10.94
C ASP A 92 1.43 -4.68 10.99
N SER A 93 0.83 -4.85 9.83
CA SER A 93 -0.62 -4.93 9.67
C SER A 93 -0.95 -5.86 8.52
N TRP A 94 -2.12 -6.46 8.55
CA TRP A 94 -2.58 -7.21 7.40
C TRP A 94 -3.07 -6.28 6.28
N MET A 95 -2.94 -6.73 5.04
CA MET A 95 -3.31 -5.94 3.88
C MET A 95 -4.80 -6.05 3.58
N SER A 96 -5.55 -5.01 3.92
CA SER A 96 -6.91 -4.78 3.45
C SER A 96 -6.99 -3.35 2.91
N SER A 97 -7.77 -3.15 1.86
CA SER A 97 -7.95 -1.82 1.27
C SER A 97 -8.68 -0.83 2.19
N LEU A 98 -9.33 -1.33 3.21
CA LEU A 98 -10.07 -0.53 4.19
C LEU A 98 -9.31 -0.45 5.52
N SER A 99 -8.91 -1.58 6.10
CA SER A 99 -8.26 -1.62 7.42
C SER A 99 -6.88 -0.99 7.42
N LEU A 100 -6.09 -1.18 6.34
CA LEU A 100 -4.74 -0.62 6.30
C LEU A 100 -4.72 0.92 6.33
N PRO A 101 -5.57 1.64 5.58
CA PRO A 101 -5.67 3.09 5.71
C PRO A 101 -6.06 3.55 7.12
N LEU A 102 -6.99 2.87 7.78
CA LEU A 102 -7.33 3.16 9.18
C LEU A 102 -6.14 2.95 10.12
N CYS A 103 -5.42 1.84 9.95
CA CYS A 103 -4.20 1.57 10.71
C CYS A 103 -3.17 2.69 10.54
N LEU A 104 -2.89 3.10 9.30
CA LEU A 104 -1.92 4.15 9.00
C LEU A 104 -2.36 5.51 9.57
N THR A 105 -3.65 5.83 9.48
CA THR A 105 -4.21 7.04 10.10
C THR A 105 -4.06 7.00 11.62
N ALA A 106 -4.35 5.86 12.24
CA ALA A 106 -4.16 5.67 13.69
C ALA A 106 -2.68 5.70 14.09
N CYS A 107 -1.76 5.36 13.18
CA CYS A 107 -0.32 5.56 13.35
C CYS A 107 0.11 7.02 13.17
N GLY A 108 -0.81 7.94 12.85
CA GLY A 108 -0.53 9.37 12.70
C GLY A 108 -0.24 9.83 11.27
N ALA A 109 -0.55 9.02 10.25
CA ALA A 109 -0.41 9.45 8.86
C ALA A 109 -1.36 10.61 8.55
N THR A 110 -0.83 11.71 8.06
CA THR A 110 -1.58 12.93 7.72
C THR A 110 -1.94 13.03 6.24
N ILE A 111 -1.26 12.27 5.39
CA ILE A 111 -1.54 12.07 3.96
C ILE A 111 -1.25 10.62 3.62
N MET A 112 -2.07 10.01 2.80
CA MET A 112 -1.86 8.64 2.35
C MET A 112 -1.81 8.53 0.84
N LEU A 113 -0.87 7.70 0.37
CA LEU A 113 -0.70 7.35 -1.04
C LEU A 113 -1.07 5.90 -1.23
N TYR A 114 -2.04 5.64 -2.10
CA TYR A 114 -2.44 4.30 -2.45
C TYR A 114 -2.15 4.02 -3.92
N GLN A 115 -1.12 3.21 -4.17
CA GLN A 115 -0.75 2.84 -5.52
C GLN A 115 -1.47 1.59 -5.99
N MET A 116 -2.21 1.71 -7.08
CA MET A 116 -2.88 0.60 -7.75
C MET A 116 -2.12 0.24 -9.03
N GLY A 117 -1.53 -0.96 -9.08
CA GLY A 117 -0.70 -1.38 -10.22
C GLY A 117 -1.47 -1.82 -11.44
N GLY A 118 -2.52 -2.61 -11.32
CA GLY A 118 -3.08 -3.23 -12.49
C GLY A 118 -4.42 -3.91 -12.35
N GLY A 119 -5.15 -3.69 -11.31
CA GLY A 119 -6.47 -4.29 -11.16
C GLY A 119 -7.36 -3.94 -12.36
N LYS A 120 -8.18 -4.87 -12.81
CA LYS A 120 -9.28 -4.53 -13.68
C LYS A 120 -10.26 -3.71 -12.84
N ILE A 121 -10.18 -2.39 -12.90
CA ILE A 121 -11.05 -1.47 -12.15
C ILE A 121 -12.53 -1.85 -12.35
N ALA A 122 -12.90 -2.36 -13.51
CA ALA A 122 -14.23 -2.92 -13.76
C ALA A 122 -14.59 -4.12 -12.85
N GLN A 123 -13.62 -4.77 -12.23
CA GLN A 123 -13.84 -5.89 -11.30
C GLN A 123 -13.76 -5.48 -9.82
N HIS A 124 -13.25 -4.27 -9.56
CA HIS A 124 -13.18 -3.70 -8.22
C HIS A 124 -13.71 -2.25 -8.22
N PRO A 125 -14.99 -2.05 -8.58
CA PRO A 125 -15.55 -0.71 -8.77
C PRO A 125 -15.58 0.13 -7.49
N MET A 126 -15.40 -0.48 -6.34
CA MET A 126 -15.46 0.23 -5.06
C MET A 126 -14.12 0.77 -4.57
N MET A 127 -12.99 0.22 -5.03
CA MET A 127 -11.69 0.62 -4.48
C MET A 127 -11.30 2.07 -4.76
N PRO A 128 -11.40 2.59 -5.99
CA PRO A 128 -11.10 3.99 -6.25
C PRO A 128 -12.30 4.92 -6.00
N SER A 129 -13.33 4.47 -5.34
CA SER A 129 -14.55 5.27 -5.09
C SER A 129 -14.81 5.52 -3.62
N ILE A 130 -13.92 5.04 -2.75
CA ILE A 130 -14.07 5.15 -1.30
C ILE A 130 -12.95 6.03 -0.76
N ASN A 131 -13.30 7.04 0.05
CA ASN A 131 -12.35 7.69 0.93
C ASN A 131 -12.27 6.86 2.22
N PRO A 132 -11.25 6.02 2.41
CA PRO A 132 -11.18 5.11 3.54
C PRO A 132 -10.80 5.81 4.85
N THR A 133 -10.61 7.12 4.84
CA THR A 133 -10.31 7.90 6.04
C THR A 133 -11.01 9.23 6.01
N VAL A 134 -11.62 9.60 7.14
CA VAL A 134 -12.28 10.91 7.31
C VAL A 134 -11.33 12.01 7.79
N VAL A 135 -10.10 11.67 8.19
CA VAL A 135 -9.17 12.59 8.88
C VAL A 135 -7.86 12.78 8.14
N SER A 136 -7.62 12.06 7.06
CA SER A 136 -6.41 12.18 6.24
C SER A 136 -6.77 12.10 4.76
N PRO A 137 -6.29 13.02 3.92
CA PRO A 137 -6.42 12.90 2.48
C PRO A 137 -5.87 11.57 1.98
N PHE A 138 -6.63 10.92 1.10
CA PHE A 138 -6.27 9.63 0.53
C PHE A 138 -6.16 9.77 -0.99
N LEU A 139 -4.93 9.64 -1.50
CA LEU A 139 -4.63 9.78 -2.92
C LEU A 139 -4.53 8.43 -3.59
N TYR A 140 -5.31 8.25 -4.64
CA TYR A 140 -5.14 7.13 -5.55
C TYR A 140 -4.20 7.50 -6.70
N LEU A 141 -3.18 6.69 -6.91
CA LEU A 141 -2.28 6.83 -8.05
C LEU A 141 -2.10 5.50 -8.78
N THR A 142 -1.84 5.58 -10.08
CA THR A 142 -1.58 4.39 -10.88
C THR A 142 -0.47 4.62 -11.91
N GLY A 143 0.34 3.59 -12.17
CA GLY A 143 1.25 3.53 -13.31
C GLY A 143 0.67 2.77 -14.50
N ASN A 144 -0.58 2.38 -14.45
CA ASN A 144 -1.24 1.60 -15.50
C ASN A 144 -2.16 2.49 -16.34
N ALA A 145 -1.73 2.78 -17.59
CA ALA A 145 -2.48 3.62 -18.51
C ALA A 145 -3.89 3.09 -18.80
N ILE A 146 -4.09 1.78 -18.85
CA ILE A 146 -5.41 1.16 -19.06
C ILE A 146 -6.32 1.42 -17.85
N ALA A 147 -5.80 1.29 -16.65
CA ALA A 147 -6.54 1.58 -15.44
C ALA A 147 -6.93 3.06 -15.39
N TYR A 148 -5.97 3.95 -15.64
CA TYR A 148 -6.21 5.38 -15.68
C TYR A 148 -7.27 5.78 -16.73
N SER A 149 -7.14 5.28 -17.97
CA SER A 149 -8.07 5.59 -19.06
C SER A 149 -9.52 5.18 -18.79
N ARG A 150 -9.72 4.16 -17.95
CA ARG A 150 -11.06 3.66 -17.58
C ARG A 150 -11.75 4.45 -16.47
N ALA A 151 -10.96 5.06 -15.60
CA ALA A 151 -11.49 5.78 -14.44
C ALA A 151 -10.62 6.99 -14.08
N PRO A 152 -10.41 7.95 -14.99
CA PRO A 152 -9.52 9.09 -14.74
C PRO A 152 -10.00 9.96 -13.59
N ASP A 153 -11.30 10.00 -13.34
CA ASP A 153 -11.89 10.80 -12.25
C ASP A 153 -11.73 10.16 -10.86
N ASN A 154 -11.20 8.92 -10.81
CA ASN A 154 -10.96 8.22 -9.56
C ASN A 154 -9.47 8.23 -9.14
N PHE A 155 -8.58 8.67 -10.02
CA PHE A 155 -7.15 8.75 -9.73
C PHE A 155 -6.70 10.20 -9.59
N ASP A 156 -6.02 10.48 -8.51
CA ASP A 156 -5.42 11.78 -8.24
C ASP A 156 -4.15 12.00 -9.05
N PHE A 157 -3.41 10.93 -9.35
CA PHE A 157 -2.13 11.03 -10.06
C PHE A 157 -1.95 9.87 -11.05
N ASP A 158 -1.62 10.24 -12.29
CA ASP A 158 -1.23 9.32 -13.36
C ASP A 158 0.29 9.24 -13.49
N ALA A 159 0.87 8.10 -13.14
CA ALA A 159 2.28 7.80 -13.33
C ALA A 159 2.55 6.94 -14.59
N SER A 160 1.52 6.64 -15.39
CA SER A 160 1.68 5.82 -16.59
C SER A 160 2.59 6.41 -17.67
N PRO A 161 2.82 7.73 -17.79
CA PRO A 161 3.79 8.28 -18.73
C PRO A 161 5.21 7.73 -18.59
N ILE A 162 5.59 7.23 -17.41
CA ILE A 162 6.88 6.52 -17.22
C ILE A 162 6.98 5.33 -18.18
N MET A 163 5.89 4.59 -18.35
CA MET A 163 5.85 3.38 -19.17
C MET A 163 5.45 3.64 -20.62
N THR A 164 4.62 4.65 -20.88
CA THR A 164 4.00 4.88 -22.20
C THR A 164 4.70 5.96 -23.01
N GLU A 165 5.35 6.92 -22.37
CA GLU A 165 5.90 8.13 -23.01
C GLU A 165 7.38 8.33 -22.74
N GLY A 166 8.01 7.44 -21.95
CA GLY A 166 9.41 7.54 -21.57
C GLY A 166 9.73 8.67 -20.58
N ALA A 167 8.72 9.15 -19.83
CA ALA A 167 8.94 10.12 -18.78
C ALA A 167 9.88 9.54 -17.71
N SER A 168 10.80 10.34 -17.20
CA SER A 168 11.74 9.88 -16.19
C SER A 168 11.08 9.76 -14.79
N ILE A 169 11.54 8.79 -14.00
CA ILE A 169 11.08 8.62 -12.61
C ILE A 169 11.31 9.89 -11.77
N PRO A 170 12.49 10.59 -11.86
CA PRO A 170 12.69 11.84 -11.14
C PRO A 170 11.70 12.95 -11.52
N GLU A 171 11.41 13.09 -12.81
CA GLU A 171 10.44 14.08 -13.29
C GLU A 171 9.05 13.81 -12.74
N MET A 172 8.59 12.57 -12.85
CA MET A 172 7.27 12.18 -12.32
C MET A 172 7.22 12.25 -10.79
N GLY A 173 8.33 11.95 -10.11
CA GLY A 173 8.47 12.14 -8.67
C GLY A 173 8.33 13.61 -8.25
N THR A 174 8.91 14.53 -8.99
CA THR A 174 8.76 15.98 -8.75
C THR A 174 7.30 16.41 -8.90
N LYS A 175 6.64 16.01 -9.98
CA LYS A 175 5.20 16.29 -10.21
C LYS A 175 4.32 15.72 -9.07
N LEU A 176 4.63 14.51 -8.59
CA LEU A 176 3.92 13.92 -7.46
C LEU A 176 4.13 14.72 -6.17
N LEU A 177 5.35 15.19 -5.89
CA LEU A 177 5.62 16.04 -4.72
C LEU A 177 4.89 17.38 -4.79
N GLU A 178 4.81 18.00 -5.96
CA GLU A 178 4.04 19.23 -6.17
C GLU A 178 2.55 18.98 -5.90
N HIS A 179 2.01 17.88 -6.40
CA HIS A 179 0.63 17.48 -6.18
C HIS A 179 0.34 17.21 -4.68
N LEU A 180 1.23 16.49 -4.01
CA LEU A 180 1.14 16.26 -2.57
C LEU A 180 1.19 17.56 -1.76
N SER A 181 2.04 18.52 -2.16
CA SER A 181 2.12 19.84 -1.52
C SER A 181 0.83 20.64 -1.67
N ALA A 182 0.16 20.56 -2.83
CA ALA A 182 -1.12 21.18 -3.06
C ALA A 182 -2.21 20.57 -2.15
N ILE A 183 -2.25 19.24 -2.03
CA ILE A 183 -3.19 18.54 -1.15
C ILE A 183 -2.92 18.88 0.33
N ALA A 184 -1.66 18.87 0.74
CA ALA A 184 -1.28 19.31 2.10
C ALA A 184 -1.66 20.75 2.40
N SER A 185 -1.86 21.56 1.37
CA SER A 185 -2.29 22.96 1.45
C SER A 185 -3.81 23.15 1.32
N GLY A 186 -4.58 22.05 1.26
CA GLY A 186 -6.05 22.11 1.27
C GLY A 186 -6.73 21.83 -0.08
N THR A 187 -6.00 21.44 -1.12
CA THR A 187 -6.63 20.90 -2.34
C THR A 187 -7.26 19.55 -2.03
N MET A 188 -8.53 19.38 -2.35
CA MET A 188 -9.25 18.12 -2.12
C MET A 188 -8.76 17.02 -3.08
N THR A 189 -8.65 15.81 -2.57
CA THR A 189 -8.46 14.61 -3.41
C THR A 189 -9.73 14.28 -4.17
N LYS A 190 -9.62 13.46 -5.20
CA LYS A 190 -10.78 12.96 -5.97
C LYS A 190 -11.81 12.31 -5.04
N MET A 191 -11.34 11.52 -4.07
CA MET A 191 -12.23 10.82 -3.13
C MET A 191 -12.91 11.77 -2.14
N GLU A 192 -12.23 12.82 -1.70
CA GLU A 192 -12.84 13.86 -0.85
C GLU A 192 -13.95 14.61 -1.59
N THR A 193 -13.79 14.85 -2.90
CA THR A 193 -14.81 15.53 -3.70
C THR A 193 -16.12 14.74 -3.83
N LEU A 194 -16.07 13.41 -3.68
CA LEU A 194 -17.26 12.56 -3.69
C LEU A 194 -18.06 12.65 -2.38
N ASN A 195 -17.50 13.26 -1.35
CA ASN A 195 -18.10 13.39 -0.01
C ASN A 195 -18.59 12.04 0.56
N TYR A 196 -17.90 10.96 0.24
CA TYR A 196 -18.20 9.60 0.70
C TYR A 196 -17.06 9.11 1.58
N ALA A 197 -17.23 9.26 2.89
CA ALA A 197 -16.22 8.95 3.89
C ALA A 197 -16.77 8.03 4.99
N GLU A 198 -17.84 7.29 4.69
CA GLU A 198 -18.41 6.36 5.65
C GLU A 198 -17.61 5.07 5.63
N GLN A 199 -16.89 4.83 6.71
CA GLN A 199 -16.14 3.61 6.89
C GLN A 199 -16.53 2.92 8.17
N LEU A 200 -17.00 1.70 8.03
CA LEU A 200 -17.26 0.78 9.12
C LEU A 200 -16.30 -0.40 9.00
N GLU A 201 -15.16 -0.30 9.67
CA GLU A 201 -14.27 -1.44 9.84
C GLU A 201 -13.81 -1.54 11.28
N LEU A 202 -13.86 -2.75 11.80
CA LEU A 202 -13.34 -3.10 13.12
C LEU A 202 -12.05 -3.89 12.92
N TYR A 203 -10.97 -3.41 13.51
CA TYR A 203 -9.76 -4.22 13.62
C TYR A 203 -10.03 -5.42 14.54
N MET A 204 -9.73 -6.60 14.06
CA MET A 204 -9.84 -7.83 14.83
C MET A 204 -8.49 -8.55 14.89
N GLU A 205 -8.06 -8.88 16.08
CA GLU A 205 -6.95 -9.82 16.29
C GLU A 205 -7.51 -11.25 16.27
N GLY A 206 -7.42 -11.92 15.16
CA GLY A 206 -7.89 -13.28 15.01
C GLY A 206 -7.51 -13.89 13.68
N PRO A 207 -7.85 -15.15 13.42
CA PRO A 207 -7.75 -15.69 12.09
C PRO A 207 -8.71 -14.90 11.18
N VAL A 208 -8.13 -14.26 10.18
CA VAL A 208 -8.89 -13.55 9.15
C VAL A 208 -8.87 -14.46 7.94
N LEU A 209 -10.05 -14.88 7.51
CA LEU A 209 -10.24 -15.71 6.33
C LEU A 209 -10.40 -14.87 5.08
#